data_d67c442ad6ce78c6bdee90d06e781a51
#
_entry.id   d67c442ad6ce78c6bdee90d06e781a51
#
_cell.length_a   1.000
_cell.length_b   1.000
_cell.length_c   1.000
_cell.angle_alpha   90.00
_cell.angle_beta   90.00
_cell.angle_gamma   90.00
#
_symmetry.space_group_name_H-M   'P 1'
#
loop_
_entity.id
_entity.type
_entity.pdbx_description
1 polymer ?
#
loop_
_entity_poly.entity_id
_entity_poly.type
_entity_poly.pdbx_seq_one_letter_code
_entity_poly.pdbx_strand_id
1 'polypeptide(L)'
;QSSLEDMSIAVENARLSLQRAQDALENYTITAPISGTVIEKNVKAGDKVDGIDSGSLAVIYDLSYLKLEMNISELDLSKIKAGQRVDITADAIPGEVFEGRVDRVSINGTTTNGFTTYPATILLEEDGGLNPGMNVSADIIVERTENVLSIPASAVQRGDTVLVPLEGCLAEDGVTVVDPTKVEERTVTLGGSDGEY
;
A
#
# COMPACT_ATOMS: atom_id res chain seq x y z
N GLN A 1 64.89 -20.67 19.80
CA GLN A 1 63.56 -20.87 19.24
C GLN A 1 62.50 -20.00 19.95
N SER A 2 62.49 -19.96 21.31
CA SER A 2 61.54 -19.12 22.08
C SER A 2 61.56 -17.66 21.72
N SER A 3 62.72 -17.06 21.47
CA SER A 3 62.90 -15.64 21.14
C SER A 3 62.24 -15.23 19.82
N LEU A 4 62.20 -16.12 18.80
CA LEU A 4 61.56 -15.87 17.52
C LEU A 4 60.03 -15.98 17.64
N GLU A 5 59.57 -16.90 18.47
CA GLU A 5 58.15 -17.06 18.78
C GLU A 5 57.62 -15.84 19.55
N ASP A 6 58.36 -15.37 20.57
CA ASP A 6 58.03 -14.16 21.32
C ASP A 6 57.96 -12.92 20.42
N MET A 7 58.91 -12.79 19.48
CA MET A 7 58.91 -11.68 18.53
C MET A 7 57.72 -11.77 17.56
N SER A 8 57.34 -12.98 17.12
CA SER A 8 56.19 -13.15 16.23
C SER A 8 54.88 -12.80 16.93
N ILE A 9 54.71 -13.17 18.19
CA ILE A 9 53.58 -12.80 19.03
C ILE A 9 53.52 -11.26 19.23
N ALA A 10 54.68 -10.64 19.46
CA ALA A 10 54.73 -9.18 19.61
C ALA A 10 54.33 -8.43 18.35
N VAL A 11 54.73 -8.92 17.15
CA VAL A 11 54.32 -8.38 15.85
C VAL A 11 52.84 -8.54 15.63
N GLU A 12 52.30 -9.70 15.95
CA GLU A 12 50.84 -9.97 15.79
C GLU A 12 50.02 -9.07 16.73
N ASN A 13 50.44 -8.92 17.98
CA ASN A 13 49.79 -8.00 18.94
C ASN A 13 49.85 -6.54 18.48
N ALA A 14 50.95 -6.10 17.88
CA ALA A 14 51.06 -4.77 17.30
C ALA A 14 50.17 -4.58 16.10
N ARG A 15 50.02 -5.59 15.24
CA ARG A 15 49.06 -5.60 14.11
C ARG A 15 47.63 -5.49 14.57
N LEU A 16 47.24 -6.28 15.55
CA LEU A 16 45.90 -6.23 16.14
C LEU A 16 45.60 -4.87 16.77
N SER A 17 46.59 -4.29 17.42
CA SER A 17 46.46 -2.94 18.02
C SER A 17 46.30 -1.86 16.95
N LEU A 18 47.07 -1.95 15.85
CA LEU A 18 46.92 -1.06 14.71
C LEU A 18 45.54 -1.19 14.05
N GLN A 19 45.11 -2.42 13.83
CA GLN A 19 43.80 -2.66 13.24
C GLN A 19 42.66 -2.10 14.08
N ARG A 20 42.67 -2.31 15.38
CA ARG A 20 41.69 -1.69 16.31
C ARG A 20 41.70 -0.17 16.26
N ALA A 21 42.88 0.43 16.13
CA ALA A 21 42.99 1.89 15.99
C ALA A 21 42.43 2.38 14.64
N GLN A 22 42.64 1.63 13.57
CA GLN A 22 42.06 1.93 12.25
C GLN A 22 40.53 1.78 12.27
N ASP A 23 40.01 0.67 12.80
CA ASP A 23 38.57 0.44 12.94
C ASP A 23 37.92 1.55 13.79
N ALA A 24 38.60 1.98 14.86
CA ALA A 24 38.13 3.09 15.65
C ALA A 24 38.10 4.41 14.90
N LEU A 25 39.07 4.66 14.02
CA LEU A 25 39.11 5.86 13.17
C LEU A 25 37.97 5.86 12.12
N GLU A 26 37.66 4.70 11.54
CA GLU A 26 36.56 4.56 10.60
C GLU A 26 35.21 4.94 11.24
N ASN A 27 35.02 4.61 12.52
CA ASN A 27 33.80 4.95 13.28
C ASN A 27 33.58 6.46 13.48
N TYR A 28 34.61 7.30 13.26
CA TYR A 28 34.44 8.76 13.25
C TYR A 28 33.79 9.30 11.97
N THR A 29 33.68 8.48 10.95
CA THR A 29 32.99 8.85 9.71
C THR A 29 31.70 8.07 9.58
N ILE A 30 30.58 8.73 9.88
CA ILE A 30 29.24 8.12 9.80
C ILE A 30 28.71 8.34 8.40
N THR A 31 28.48 7.26 7.67
CA THR A 31 27.90 7.29 6.31
C THR A 31 26.48 6.77 6.31
N ALA A 32 25.68 7.27 5.36
CA ALA A 32 24.32 6.76 5.15
C ALA A 32 24.38 5.29 4.69
N PRO A 33 23.66 4.36 5.33
CA PRO A 33 23.63 2.96 4.94
C PRO A 33 22.79 2.69 3.69
N ILE A 34 21.91 3.64 3.34
CA ILE A 34 21.02 3.58 2.18
C ILE A 34 21.06 4.90 1.42
N SER A 35 20.72 4.84 0.12
CA SER A 35 20.39 6.04 -0.65
C SER A 35 18.98 6.50 -0.31
N GLY A 36 18.73 7.80 -0.29
CA GLY A 36 17.40 8.31 0.01
C GLY A 36 17.39 9.78 0.40
N THR A 37 16.26 10.23 0.92
CA THR A 37 16.06 11.60 1.38
C THR A 37 16.18 11.68 2.90
N VAL A 38 16.98 12.64 3.39
CA VAL A 38 17.08 12.91 4.83
C VAL A 38 15.80 13.62 5.28
N ILE A 39 14.99 12.92 6.06
CA ILE A 39 13.72 13.43 6.57
C ILE A 39 13.94 14.19 7.88
N GLU A 40 14.83 13.70 8.72
CA GLU A 40 15.09 14.26 10.02
C GLU A 40 16.59 14.29 10.30
N LYS A 41 17.05 15.38 10.90
CA LYS A 41 18.43 15.56 11.32
C LYS A 41 18.44 16.07 12.76
N ASN A 42 18.93 15.21 13.66
CA ASN A 42 18.86 15.45 15.11
C ASN A 42 20.16 16.00 15.71
N VAL A 43 21.19 16.16 14.89
CA VAL A 43 22.52 16.63 15.32
C VAL A 43 22.96 17.87 14.57
N LYS A 44 23.72 18.73 15.21
CA LYS A 44 24.31 19.95 14.65
C LYS A 44 25.83 19.88 14.77
N ALA A 45 26.52 20.70 13.99
CA ALA A 45 27.96 20.85 14.11
C ALA A 45 28.32 21.37 15.49
N GLY A 46 29.21 20.66 16.17
CA GLY A 46 29.64 20.93 17.54
C GLY A 46 28.96 20.06 18.60
N ASP A 47 27.93 19.33 18.27
CA ASP A 47 27.30 18.39 19.18
C ASP A 47 28.23 17.19 19.44
N LYS A 48 28.21 16.73 20.67
CA LYS A 48 28.94 15.53 21.07
C LYS A 48 28.09 14.29 20.77
N VAL A 49 28.65 13.38 19.99
CA VAL A 49 28.02 12.09 19.66
C VAL A 49 28.82 10.99 20.37
N ASP A 50 28.25 10.39 21.42
CA ASP A 50 28.92 9.35 22.21
C ASP A 50 28.27 7.96 22.08
N GLY A 51 27.31 7.80 21.17
CA GLY A 51 26.75 6.51 20.74
C GLY A 51 25.73 5.89 21.69
N ILE A 52 25.68 6.28 22.97
CA ILE A 52 24.77 5.69 23.96
C ILE A 52 23.51 6.55 24.17
N ASP A 53 23.67 7.85 24.25
CA ASP A 53 22.59 8.80 24.55
C ASP A 53 22.13 9.64 23.34
N SER A 54 22.83 9.53 22.21
CA SER A 54 22.60 10.41 21.06
C SER A 54 21.35 10.07 20.24
N GLY A 55 20.73 8.93 20.50
CA GLY A 55 19.54 8.48 19.73
C GLY A 55 19.81 8.34 18.23
N SER A 56 18.81 8.61 17.41
CA SER A 56 18.95 8.64 15.95
C SER A 56 19.60 9.96 15.52
N LEU A 57 20.73 9.89 14.81
CA LEU A 57 21.45 11.07 14.30
C LEU A 57 20.73 11.71 13.13
N ALA A 58 20.21 10.88 12.23
CA ALA A 58 19.41 11.27 11.10
C ALA A 58 18.46 10.13 10.72
N VAL A 59 17.33 10.45 10.10
CA VAL A 59 16.39 9.50 9.52
C VAL A 59 16.42 9.70 8.01
N ILE A 60 16.66 8.59 7.29
CA ILE A 60 16.74 8.58 5.84
C ILE A 60 15.64 7.65 5.32
N TYR A 61 14.81 8.17 4.43
CA TYR A 61 13.76 7.39 3.77
C TYR A 61 14.14 7.12 2.33
N ASP A 62 13.96 5.88 1.92
CA ASP A 62 13.92 5.52 0.51
C ASP A 62 12.49 5.77 0.02
N LEU A 63 12.33 6.80 -0.81
CA LEU A 63 11.05 7.22 -1.37
C LEU A 63 10.81 6.64 -2.78
N SER A 64 11.61 5.68 -3.23
CA SER A 64 11.43 5.05 -4.54
C SER A 64 10.12 4.27 -4.66
N TYR A 65 9.51 3.91 -3.55
CA TYR A 65 8.17 3.33 -3.48
C TYR A 65 7.53 3.61 -2.12
N LEU A 66 6.21 3.74 -2.11
CA LEU A 66 5.44 3.88 -0.87
C LEU A 66 4.77 2.54 -0.54
N LYS A 67 4.71 2.27 0.76
CA LYS A 67 3.98 1.11 1.30
C LYS A 67 2.80 1.60 2.10
N LEU A 68 1.64 1.01 1.82
CA LEU A 68 0.46 1.15 2.64
C LEU A 68 0.20 -0.17 3.37
N GLU A 69 -0.01 -0.09 4.67
CA GLU A 69 -0.47 -1.22 5.47
C GLU A 69 -1.94 -1.02 5.84
N MET A 70 -2.75 -2.02 5.52
CA MET A 70 -4.15 -2.04 5.89
C MET A 70 -4.52 -3.38 6.54
N ASN A 71 -5.56 -3.37 7.37
CA ASN A 71 -6.07 -4.58 7.99
C ASN A 71 -7.29 -5.11 7.24
N ILE A 72 -7.20 -6.36 6.81
CA ILE A 72 -8.25 -7.07 6.08
C ILE A 72 -9.04 -7.93 7.06
N SER A 73 -10.35 -7.94 6.95
CA SER A 73 -11.21 -8.84 7.71
C SER A 73 -10.98 -10.31 7.33
N GLU A 74 -11.06 -11.21 8.30
CA GLU A 74 -11.03 -12.66 8.07
C GLU A 74 -12.07 -13.11 7.03
N LEU A 75 -13.24 -12.44 6.98
CA LEU A 75 -14.31 -12.77 6.03
C LEU A 75 -13.93 -12.51 4.57
N ASP A 76 -13.07 -11.54 4.32
CA ASP A 76 -12.65 -11.14 2.97
C ASP A 76 -11.30 -11.72 2.57
N LEU A 77 -10.59 -12.34 3.52
CA LEU A 77 -9.24 -12.89 3.29
C LEU A 77 -9.20 -13.85 2.10
N SER A 78 -10.23 -14.69 1.92
CA SER A 78 -10.29 -15.66 0.84
C SER A 78 -10.37 -15.04 -0.56
N LYS A 79 -10.84 -13.80 -0.67
CA LYS A 79 -11.04 -13.08 -1.93
C LYS A 79 -9.79 -12.30 -2.33
N ILE A 80 -8.89 -12.02 -1.38
CA ILE A 80 -7.74 -11.14 -1.58
C ILE A 80 -6.48 -11.96 -1.86
N LYS A 81 -5.78 -11.59 -2.92
CA LYS A 81 -4.56 -12.25 -3.39
C LYS A 81 -3.49 -11.22 -3.73
N ALA A 82 -2.23 -11.61 -3.60
CA ALA A 82 -1.12 -10.81 -4.08
C ALA A 82 -1.26 -10.51 -5.58
N GLY A 83 -0.93 -9.30 -5.98
CA GLY A 83 -1.01 -8.80 -7.34
C GLY A 83 -2.34 -8.14 -7.72
N GLN A 84 -3.37 -8.18 -6.87
CA GLN A 84 -4.62 -7.46 -7.13
C GLN A 84 -4.39 -5.95 -7.12
N ARG A 85 -5.09 -5.26 -8.00
CA ARG A 85 -5.09 -3.80 -8.10
C ARG A 85 -5.82 -3.21 -6.90
N VAL A 86 -5.31 -2.10 -6.43
CA VAL A 86 -5.88 -1.31 -5.33
C VAL A 86 -5.98 0.13 -5.81
N ASP A 87 -7.16 0.70 -5.69
CA ASP A 87 -7.39 2.11 -5.92
C ASP A 87 -7.29 2.83 -4.56
N ILE A 88 -6.41 3.83 -4.50
CA ILE A 88 -6.06 4.52 -3.26
C ILE A 88 -6.45 5.98 -3.41
N THR A 89 -7.15 6.50 -2.43
CA THR A 89 -7.53 7.92 -2.34
C THR A 89 -6.97 8.54 -1.08
N ALA A 90 -6.54 9.78 -1.16
CA ALA A 90 -6.00 10.52 -0.02
C ALA A 90 -6.86 11.74 0.29
N ASP A 91 -7.20 11.92 1.57
CA ASP A 91 -7.98 13.10 2.01
C ASP A 91 -7.25 14.42 1.71
N ALA A 92 -5.91 14.38 1.70
CA ALA A 92 -5.07 15.52 1.44
C ALA A 92 -5.05 15.95 -0.05
N ILE A 93 -5.43 15.05 -0.97
CA ILE A 93 -5.40 15.28 -2.42
C ILE A 93 -6.75 14.83 -3.00
N PRO A 94 -7.83 15.60 -2.81
CA PRO A 94 -9.15 15.19 -3.22
C PRO A 94 -9.29 15.16 -4.74
N GLY A 95 -9.91 14.08 -5.24
CA GLY A 95 -10.19 13.89 -6.67
C GLY A 95 -9.10 13.15 -7.44
N GLU A 96 -8.00 12.77 -6.82
CA GLU A 96 -6.99 11.90 -7.41
C GLU A 96 -7.11 10.48 -6.87
N VAL A 97 -6.95 9.51 -7.78
CA VAL A 97 -6.92 8.07 -7.46
C VAL A 97 -5.54 7.54 -7.82
N PHE A 98 -4.85 7.00 -6.86
CA PHE A 98 -3.52 6.41 -7.02
C PHE A 98 -3.65 4.90 -7.17
N GLU A 99 -2.88 4.33 -8.08
CA GLU A 99 -2.87 2.89 -8.28
C GLU A 99 -1.81 2.21 -7.42
N GLY A 100 -2.25 1.17 -6.75
CA GLY A 100 -1.38 0.29 -5.98
C GLY A 100 -1.64 -1.18 -6.32
N ARG A 101 -0.79 -2.05 -5.77
CA ARG A 101 -0.95 -3.50 -5.87
C ARG A 101 -0.75 -4.16 -4.52
N VAL A 102 -1.56 -5.17 -4.25
CA VAL A 102 -1.35 -6.03 -3.08
C VAL A 102 -0.02 -6.77 -3.24
N ASP A 103 0.96 -6.44 -2.43
CA ASP A 103 2.26 -7.13 -2.38
C ASP A 103 2.10 -8.48 -1.66
N ARG A 104 1.58 -8.42 -0.45
CA ARG A 104 1.36 -9.61 0.37
C ARG A 104 0.26 -9.40 1.39
N VAL A 105 -0.35 -10.50 1.79
CA VAL A 105 -1.24 -10.58 2.94
C VAL A 105 -0.57 -11.45 3.99
N SER A 106 -0.49 -10.97 5.22
CA SER A 106 0.09 -11.73 6.34
C SER A 106 -0.78 -12.95 6.66
N ILE A 107 -0.15 -14.06 6.96
CA ILE A 107 -0.83 -15.25 7.51
C ILE A 107 -1.06 -15.14 9.02
N ASN A 108 -0.41 -14.18 9.67
CA ASN A 108 -0.60 -13.88 11.09
C ASN A 108 -1.75 -12.90 11.28
N GLY A 109 -2.88 -13.39 11.72
CA GLY A 109 -4.01 -12.56 12.12
C GLY A 109 -3.87 -12.03 13.55
N THR A 110 -4.44 -10.88 13.80
CA THR A 110 -4.56 -10.27 15.14
C THR A 110 -6.03 -10.20 15.51
N THR A 111 -6.39 -10.78 16.67
CA THR A 111 -7.75 -10.72 17.17
C THR A 111 -7.88 -9.61 18.21
N THR A 112 -8.76 -8.66 17.96
CA THR A 112 -9.07 -7.57 18.87
C THR A 112 -10.60 -7.47 19.02
N ASN A 113 -11.08 -7.49 20.25
CA ASN A 113 -12.52 -7.42 20.56
C ASN A 113 -13.38 -8.47 19.83
N GLY A 114 -12.83 -9.67 19.59
CA GLY A 114 -13.54 -10.75 18.90
C GLY A 114 -13.54 -10.68 17.37
N PHE A 115 -12.84 -9.69 16.78
CA PHE A 115 -12.66 -9.58 15.33
C PHE A 115 -11.21 -9.91 14.97
N THR A 116 -11.04 -10.83 14.02
CA THR A 116 -9.72 -11.20 13.50
C THR A 116 -9.45 -10.42 12.23
N THR A 117 -8.30 -9.75 12.18
CA THR A 117 -7.83 -9.03 11.00
C THR A 117 -6.44 -9.49 10.60
N TYR A 118 -6.15 -9.39 9.32
CA TYR A 118 -4.87 -9.77 8.73
C TYR A 118 -4.23 -8.57 8.07
N PRO A 119 -3.00 -8.19 8.46
CA PRO A 119 -2.31 -7.08 7.82
C PRO A 119 -1.96 -7.43 6.38
N ALA A 120 -2.31 -6.54 5.47
CA ALA A 120 -1.91 -6.58 4.07
C ALA A 120 -1.00 -5.39 3.77
N THR A 121 0.01 -5.64 2.96
CA THR A 121 0.92 -4.63 2.43
C THR A 121 0.57 -4.37 0.98
N ILE A 122 0.38 -3.10 0.65
CA ILE A 122 0.12 -2.60 -0.69
C ILE A 122 1.32 -1.76 -1.09
N LEU A 123 1.81 -1.97 -2.31
CA LEU A 123 2.86 -1.16 -2.91
C LEU A 123 2.25 -0.17 -3.89
N LEU A 124 2.68 1.08 -3.79
CA LEU A 124 2.43 2.12 -4.79
C LEU A 124 3.68 2.24 -5.65
N GLU A 125 3.51 2.17 -6.97
CA GLU A 125 4.61 2.29 -7.94
C GLU A 125 5.00 3.75 -8.18
N GLU A 126 4.04 4.67 -8.00
CA GLU A 126 4.24 6.10 -8.15
C GLU A 126 3.77 6.81 -6.87
N ASP A 127 4.57 7.74 -6.38
CA ASP A 127 4.24 8.50 -5.17
C ASP A 127 3.13 9.54 -5.41
N GLY A 128 2.98 10.02 -6.65
CA GLY A 128 1.92 10.94 -7.07
C GLY A 128 1.75 12.17 -6.16
N GLY A 129 2.76 12.49 -5.35
CA GLY A 129 2.72 13.54 -4.34
C GLY A 129 2.22 13.07 -2.96
N LEU A 130 1.99 11.77 -2.78
CA LEU A 130 1.72 11.19 -1.48
C LEU A 130 2.98 11.22 -0.61
N ASN A 131 2.80 11.56 0.65
CA ASN A 131 3.89 11.57 1.61
C ASN A 131 3.67 10.54 2.71
N PRO A 132 4.74 9.94 3.26
CA PRO A 132 4.63 9.07 4.41
C PRO A 132 3.90 9.76 5.57
N GLY A 133 2.94 9.04 6.19
CA GLY A 133 2.14 9.55 7.29
C GLY A 133 0.81 10.20 6.88
N MET A 134 0.49 10.27 5.59
CA MET A 134 -0.84 10.70 5.14
C MET A 134 -1.89 9.64 5.43
N ASN A 135 -3.10 10.09 5.76
CA ASN A 135 -4.26 9.22 5.83
C ASN A 135 -4.80 8.97 4.43
N VAL A 136 -5.00 7.69 4.12
CA VAL A 136 -5.48 7.24 2.82
C VAL A 136 -6.57 6.20 3.00
N SER A 137 -7.49 6.13 2.05
CA SER A 137 -8.45 5.04 1.90
C SER A 137 -8.02 4.17 0.72
N ALA A 138 -8.19 2.86 0.84
CA ALA A 138 -7.76 1.92 -0.19
C ALA A 138 -8.85 0.89 -0.46
N ASP A 139 -9.23 0.74 -1.72
CA ASP A 139 -10.24 -0.18 -2.21
C ASP A 139 -9.56 -1.27 -3.05
N ILE A 140 -9.55 -2.50 -2.54
CA ILE A 140 -8.97 -3.65 -3.24
C ILE A 140 -9.99 -4.18 -4.25
N ILE A 141 -9.63 -4.18 -5.53
CA ILE A 141 -10.48 -4.68 -6.60
C ILE A 141 -10.41 -6.22 -6.61
N VAL A 142 -11.46 -6.83 -6.08
CA VAL A 142 -11.56 -8.29 -5.96
C VAL A 142 -11.96 -8.92 -7.29
N GLU A 143 -12.89 -8.30 -7.99
CA GLU A 143 -13.40 -8.77 -9.28
C GLU A 143 -13.64 -7.58 -10.21
N ARG A 144 -13.26 -7.71 -11.46
CA ARG A 144 -13.52 -6.73 -12.50
C ARG A 144 -14.07 -7.45 -13.72
N THR A 145 -15.26 -7.08 -14.11
CA THR A 145 -15.89 -7.60 -15.31
C THR A 145 -15.96 -6.47 -16.34
N GLU A 146 -15.35 -6.68 -17.50
CA GLU A 146 -15.32 -5.69 -18.59
C GLU A 146 -16.28 -6.10 -19.71
N ASN A 147 -16.73 -5.13 -20.50
CA ASN A 147 -17.61 -5.34 -21.66
C ASN A 147 -18.96 -5.99 -21.29
N VAL A 148 -19.52 -5.65 -20.15
CA VAL A 148 -20.85 -6.07 -19.72
C VAL A 148 -21.84 -4.91 -19.84
N LEU A 149 -23.10 -5.24 -20.05
CA LEU A 149 -24.18 -4.28 -19.94
C LEU A 149 -24.47 -4.08 -18.44
N SER A 150 -24.31 -2.87 -17.96
CA SER A 150 -24.68 -2.51 -16.59
C SER A 150 -26.03 -1.78 -16.60
N ILE A 151 -26.84 -2.08 -15.61
CA ILE A 151 -28.10 -1.41 -15.34
C ILE A 151 -28.17 -1.08 -13.84
N PRO A 152 -28.77 0.05 -13.47
CA PRO A 152 -28.97 0.36 -12.06
C PRO A 152 -29.72 -0.77 -11.35
N ALA A 153 -29.28 -1.15 -10.15
CA ALA A 153 -29.92 -2.22 -9.36
C ALA A 153 -31.41 -1.95 -9.10
N SER A 154 -31.78 -0.67 -9.03
CA SER A 154 -33.18 -0.22 -8.92
C SER A 154 -34.06 -0.50 -10.14
N ALA A 155 -33.46 -0.76 -11.30
CA ALA A 155 -34.20 -1.11 -12.53
C ALA A 155 -34.59 -2.59 -12.60
N VAL A 156 -34.01 -3.43 -11.74
CA VAL A 156 -34.30 -4.86 -11.68
C VAL A 156 -35.55 -5.08 -10.82
N GLN A 157 -36.54 -5.71 -11.38
CA GLN A 157 -37.78 -6.08 -10.68
C GLN A 157 -37.71 -7.49 -10.11
N ARG A 158 -38.73 -7.87 -9.33
CA ARG A 158 -38.81 -9.22 -8.75
C ARG A 158 -38.94 -10.27 -9.89
N GLY A 159 -38.06 -11.27 -9.82
CA GLY A 159 -38.02 -12.33 -10.83
C GLY A 159 -37.01 -12.10 -11.94
N ASP A 160 -35.99 -11.28 -11.67
CA ASP A 160 -34.89 -10.98 -12.58
C ASP A 160 -35.39 -10.41 -13.91
N THR A 161 -36.36 -9.50 -13.84
CA THR A 161 -36.94 -8.85 -15.02
C THR A 161 -36.64 -7.36 -15.03
N VAL A 162 -36.54 -6.80 -16.23
CA VAL A 162 -36.35 -5.36 -16.46
C VAL A 162 -37.41 -4.88 -17.43
N LEU A 163 -37.85 -3.63 -17.31
CA LEU A 163 -38.74 -2.99 -18.24
C LEU A 163 -37.92 -2.31 -19.34
N VAL A 164 -38.10 -2.76 -20.56
CA VAL A 164 -37.44 -2.19 -21.74
C VAL A 164 -38.46 -1.31 -22.47
N PRO A 165 -38.16 -0.02 -22.70
CA PRO A 165 -39.06 0.86 -23.42
C PRO A 165 -39.16 0.44 -24.90
N LEU A 166 -40.38 0.36 -25.41
CA LEU A 166 -40.68 0.12 -26.81
C LEU A 166 -40.77 1.47 -27.57
N GLU A 167 -40.82 1.37 -28.90
CA GLU A 167 -40.91 2.54 -29.76
C GLU A 167 -42.15 3.40 -29.44
N GLY A 168 -41.92 4.69 -29.16
CA GLY A 168 -42.93 5.63 -28.74
C GLY A 168 -43.26 5.60 -27.21
N CYS A 169 -42.50 4.86 -26.42
CA CYS A 169 -42.53 4.98 -24.94
C CYS A 169 -41.88 6.24 -24.43
N LEU A 170 -40.75 6.59 -25.05
CA LEU A 170 -39.94 7.77 -24.65
C LEU A 170 -40.16 8.92 -25.65
N ALA A 171 -39.98 10.14 -25.21
CA ALA A 171 -39.89 11.34 -26.04
C ALA A 171 -38.62 11.32 -26.91
N GLU A 172 -38.46 12.32 -27.77
CA GLU A 172 -37.27 12.47 -28.63
C GLU A 172 -35.95 12.66 -27.81
N ASP A 173 -36.05 13.06 -26.54
CA ASP A 173 -34.91 13.18 -25.62
C ASP A 173 -34.39 11.84 -25.11
N GLY A 174 -35.12 10.73 -25.39
CA GLY A 174 -34.73 9.39 -24.94
C GLY A 174 -34.81 9.13 -23.42
N VAL A 175 -35.33 10.08 -22.65
CA VAL A 175 -35.37 10.00 -21.16
C VAL A 175 -36.79 10.18 -20.64
N THR A 176 -37.56 11.10 -21.20
CA THR A 176 -38.92 11.41 -20.73
C THR A 176 -39.92 10.35 -21.18
N VAL A 177 -40.58 9.72 -20.21
CA VAL A 177 -41.64 8.72 -20.51
C VAL A 177 -42.90 9.44 -20.97
N VAL A 178 -43.35 9.17 -22.20
CA VAL A 178 -44.55 9.72 -22.80
C VAL A 178 -45.73 8.73 -22.67
N ASP A 179 -45.47 7.47 -22.86
CA ASP A 179 -46.50 6.42 -22.77
C ASP A 179 -45.98 5.25 -21.91
N PRO A 180 -46.32 5.19 -20.63
CA PRO A 180 -45.83 4.17 -19.71
C PRO A 180 -46.41 2.78 -19.97
N THR A 181 -47.37 2.64 -20.90
CA THR A 181 -47.94 1.34 -21.28
C THR A 181 -47.13 0.62 -22.34
N LYS A 182 -46.25 1.35 -23.02
CA LYS A 182 -45.37 0.82 -24.07
C LYS A 182 -44.03 0.35 -23.51
N VAL A 183 -44.09 -0.66 -22.67
CA VAL A 183 -42.91 -1.31 -22.09
C VAL A 183 -43.02 -2.81 -22.30
N GLU A 184 -41.88 -3.46 -22.51
CA GLU A 184 -41.75 -4.91 -22.55
C GLU A 184 -41.02 -5.39 -21.30
N GLU A 185 -41.60 -6.35 -20.60
CA GLU A 185 -40.94 -7.02 -19.53
C GLU A 185 -40.00 -8.09 -20.09
N ARG A 186 -38.69 -7.97 -19.81
CA ARG A 186 -37.69 -8.89 -20.31
C ARG A 186 -36.92 -9.51 -19.16
N THR A 187 -36.88 -10.83 -19.14
CA THR A 187 -36.06 -11.59 -18.18
C THR A 187 -34.60 -11.44 -18.55
N VAL A 188 -33.75 -11.15 -17.55
CA VAL A 188 -32.32 -10.97 -17.66
C VAL A 188 -31.60 -11.96 -16.77
N THR A 189 -30.37 -12.30 -17.13
CA THR A 189 -29.47 -13.06 -16.23
C THR A 189 -28.56 -12.07 -15.54
N LEU A 190 -28.68 -11.98 -14.23
CA LEU A 190 -27.89 -11.09 -13.41
C LEU A 190 -26.49 -11.67 -13.23
N GLY A 191 -25.50 -10.81 -13.31
CA GLY A 191 -24.09 -11.10 -13.02
C GLY A 191 -23.67 -10.61 -11.64
N GLY A 192 -22.46 -10.07 -11.59
CA GLY A 192 -21.96 -9.40 -10.38
C GLY A 192 -22.67 -8.06 -10.15
N SER A 193 -22.74 -7.63 -8.91
CA SER A 193 -23.25 -6.31 -8.52
C SER A 193 -22.31 -5.68 -7.51
N ASP A 194 -22.06 -4.40 -7.65
CA ASP A 194 -21.33 -3.57 -6.66
C ASP A 194 -22.25 -2.89 -5.65
N GLY A 195 -23.58 -3.13 -5.77
CA GLY A 195 -24.61 -2.55 -4.96
C GLY A 195 -25.28 -1.30 -5.57
N GLU A 196 -24.72 -0.75 -6.62
CA GLU A 196 -25.27 0.36 -7.39
C GLU A 196 -25.78 -0.13 -8.78
N TYR A 197 -25.07 -1.09 -9.36
CA TYR A 197 -25.32 -1.71 -10.66
C TYR A 197 -25.36 -3.22 -10.61
#